data_5c8a34ef24d40d7852d42fd2831905bc
#
_entry.id   5c8a34ef24d40d7852d42fd2831905bc
#
_cell.length_a   1.000
_cell.length_b   1.000
_cell.length_c   1.000
_cell.angle_alpha   90.00
_cell.angle_beta   90.00
_cell.angle_gamma   90.00
#
_symmetry.space_group_name_H-M   'P 1'
#
loop_
_entity.id
_entity.type
_entity.pdbx_description
1 polymer ?
#
loop_
_entity_poly.entity_id
_entity_poly.type
_entity_poly.pdbx_seq_one_letter_code
_entity_poly.pdbx_strand_id
1 'polypeptide(L)'
;MPEFILYLLLIAAFIFSIFTSINVKGTFRKYNKMPSSRGMSAADIARQILDSNGLYNVQVTRVSGELTDHYDPRTNTVALSAPVYDSVSVGAIGVAAHEVGHAIQYAENYTPIRIRMAILPVAQFGSSAWILFFILGIVFNMPILRGIGIGLFAAIVLFQLITLPVEFNASHRALATIKNQGILFGAEYTAAKKTLTAAAMTYVASLAVALLQLLRLIASSRRD
;
A
#
# COMPACT_ATOMS: atom_id res chain seq x y z
N MET A 1 16.80 15.25 -20.63
CA MET A 1 17.31 13.87 -20.55
C MET A 1 17.00 13.21 -21.90
N PRO A 2 17.93 12.50 -22.54
CA PRO A 2 17.65 11.76 -23.77
C PRO A 2 16.50 10.76 -23.55
N GLU A 3 15.55 10.68 -24.49
CA GLU A 3 14.39 9.78 -24.37
C GLU A 3 14.77 8.34 -24.13
N PHE A 4 15.81 7.89 -24.82
CA PHE A 4 16.33 6.52 -24.66
C PHE A 4 16.64 6.18 -23.19
N ILE A 5 17.25 7.10 -22.44
CA ILE A 5 17.54 6.90 -21.00
C ILE A 5 16.22 6.78 -20.21
N LEU A 6 15.23 7.62 -20.54
CA LEU A 6 13.95 7.57 -19.85
C LEU A 6 13.20 6.25 -20.08
N TYR A 7 13.25 5.70 -21.31
CA TYR A 7 12.71 4.37 -21.60
C TYR A 7 13.46 3.25 -20.85
N LEU A 8 14.78 3.31 -20.79
CA LEU A 8 15.57 2.32 -20.03
C LEU A 8 15.23 2.36 -18.54
N LEU A 9 15.13 3.56 -17.96
CA LEU A 9 14.73 3.72 -16.54
C LEU A 9 13.32 3.19 -16.29
N LEU A 10 12.38 3.44 -17.21
CA LEU A 10 11.01 2.95 -17.09
C LEU A 10 10.96 1.41 -17.15
N ILE A 11 11.72 0.80 -18.05
CA ILE A 11 11.84 -0.67 -18.13
C ILE A 11 12.44 -1.22 -16.84
N ALA A 12 13.51 -0.62 -16.32
CA ALA A 12 14.12 -1.05 -15.06
C ALA A 12 13.16 -0.93 -13.87
N ALA A 13 12.40 0.17 -13.79
CA ALA A 13 11.38 0.36 -12.75
C ALA A 13 10.24 -0.66 -12.88
N PHE A 14 9.84 -1.01 -14.09
CA PHE A 14 8.81 -2.02 -14.33
C PHE A 14 9.29 -3.42 -13.92
N ILE A 15 10.53 -3.80 -14.27
CA ILE A 15 11.16 -5.05 -13.81
C ILE A 15 11.23 -5.08 -12.29
N PHE A 16 11.62 -3.97 -11.65
CA PHE A 16 11.64 -3.85 -10.20
C PHE A 16 10.24 -4.01 -9.59
N SER A 17 9.19 -3.45 -10.22
CA SER A 17 7.81 -3.64 -9.77
C SER A 17 7.35 -5.10 -9.84
N ILE A 18 7.70 -5.82 -10.91
CA ILE A 18 7.42 -7.26 -11.01
C ILE A 18 8.17 -8.02 -9.90
N PHE A 19 9.46 -7.72 -9.71
CA PHE A 19 10.27 -8.36 -8.67
C PHE A 19 9.66 -8.15 -7.27
N THR A 20 9.28 -6.93 -6.91
CA THR A 20 8.67 -6.65 -5.60
C THR A 20 7.34 -7.36 -5.42
N SER A 21 6.52 -7.45 -6.48
CA SER A 21 5.23 -8.16 -6.46
C SER A 21 5.40 -9.68 -6.25
N ILE A 22 6.41 -10.28 -6.85
CA ILE A 22 6.75 -11.70 -6.62
C ILE A 22 7.33 -11.88 -5.20
N ASN A 23 8.21 -10.97 -4.79
CA ASN A 23 8.88 -11.04 -3.50
C ASN A 23 7.89 -10.93 -2.32
N VAL A 24 6.89 -10.04 -2.38
CA VAL A 24 5.90 -9.89 -1.30
C VAL A 24 5.08 -11.17 -1.14
N LYS A 25 4.61 -11.77 -2.24
CA LYS A 25 3.87 -13.04 -2.20
C LYS A 25 4.74 -14.19 -1.66
N GLY A 26 5.97 -14.28 -2.13
CA GLY A 26 6.92 -15.30 -1.67
C GLY A 26 7.27 -15.15 -0.19
N THR A 27 7.51 -13.92 0.25
CA THR A 27 7.82 -13.60 1.66
C THR A 27 6.64 -13.90 2.58
N PHE A 28 5.43 -13.47 2.18
CA PHE A 28 4.21 -13.78 2.92
C PHE A 28 4.01 -15.29 3.04
N ARG A 29 4.04 -16.05 1.92
CA ARG A 29 3.89 -17.51 1.94
C ARG A 29 4.92 -18.22 2.80
N LYS A 30 6.17 -17.72 2.81
CA LYS A 30 7.23 -18.25 3.67
C LYS A 30 6.90 -18.07 5.15
N TYR A 31 6.57 -16.85 5.56
CA TYR A 31 6.35 -16.53 6.98
C TYR A 31 4.93 -16.84 7.45
N ASN A 32 3.99 -17.09 6.54
CA ASN A 32 2.68 -17.65 6.86
C ASN A 32 2.73 -19.14 7.23
N LYS A 33 3.87 -19.82 7.02
CA LYS A 33 4.14 -21.19 7.50
C LYS A 33 4.86 -21.23 8.85
N MET A 34 5.28 -20.08 9.38
CA MET A 34 6.01 -19.99 10.64
C MET A 34 5.03 -19.65 11.76
N PRO A 35 4.66 -20.61 12.62
CA PRO A 35 3.76 -20.33 13.73
C PRO A 35 4.42 -19.42 14.75
N SER A 36 3.65 -18.54 15.37
CA SER A 36 4.13 -17.74 16.49
C SER A 36 4.12 -18.59 17.78
N SER A 37 5.05 -18.30 18.66
CA SER A 37 5.13 -18.93 19.98
C SER A 37 3.91 -18.63 20.87
N ARG A 38 3.15 -17.57 20.57
CA ARG A 38 1.94 -17.20 21.31
C ARG A 38 0.73 -18.09 21.03
N GLY A 39 0.65 -18.71 19.85
CA GLY A 39 -0.47 -19.55 19.46
C GLY A 39 -1.82 -18.85 19.32
N MET A 40 -1.86 -17.50 19.36
CA MET A 40 -3.06 -16.70 19.15
C MET A 40 -3.28 -16.43 17.65
N SER A 41 -4.54 -16.38 17.21
CA SER A 41 -4.86 -16.02 15.84
C SER A 41 -4.50 -14.55 15.54
N ALA A 42 -4.29 -14.24 14.26
CA ALA A 42 -4.03 -12.86 13.84
C ALA A 42 -5.23 -11.94 14.14
N ALA A 43 -6.46 -12.46 14.10
CA ALA A 43 -7.66 -11.73 14.49
C ALA A 43 -7.66 -11.39 16.00
N ASP A 44 -7.30 -12.34 16.86
CA ASP A 44 -7.20 -12.12 18.31
C ASP A 44 -6.09 -11.10 18.64
N ILE A 45 -4.95 -11.20 17.95
CA ILE A 45 -3.86 -10.22 18.09
C ILE A 45 -4.30 -8.82 17.62
N ALA A 46 -5.02 -8.73 16.49
CA ALA A 46 -5.58 -7.45 16.04
C ALA A 46 -6.52 -6.86 17.10
N ARG A 47 -7.42 -7.68 17.67
CA ARG A 47 -8.33 -7.25 18.73
C ARG A 47 -7.55 -6.78 19.96
N GLN A 48 -6.56 -7.54 20.41
CA GLN A 48 -5.71 -7.18 21.56
C GLN A 48 -5.02 -5.82 21.32
N ILE A 49 -4.46 -5.58 20.12
CA ILE A 49 -3.78 -4.32 19.79
C ILE A 49 -4.78 -3.16 19.76
N LEU A 50 -5.95 -3.35 19.17
CA LEU A 50 -7.01 -2.33 19.14
C LEU A 50 -7.45 -1.96 20.55
N ASP A 51 -7.71 -2.95 21.42
CA ASP A 51 -8.15 -2.73 22.79
C ASP A 51 -7.10 -1.99 23.62
N SER A 52 -5.84 -2.34 23.46
CA SER A 52 -4.73 -1.65 24.15
C SER A 52 -4.53 -0.18 23.71
N ASN A 53 -5.11 0.19 22.55
CA ASN A 53 -5.12 1.57 22.04
C ASN A 53 -6.48 2.27 22.27
N GLY A 54 -7.40 1.67 23.06
CA GLY A 54 -8.72 2.23 23.34
C GLY A 54 -9.71 2.19 22.16
N LEU A 55 -9.40 1.41 21.12
CA LEU A 55 -10.18 1.29 19.88
C LEU A 55 -11.19 0.15 19.95
N TYR A 56 -11.99 0.10 21.04
CA TYR A 56 -12.97 -0.96 21.31
C TYR A 56 -14.10 -1.03 20.27
N ASN A 57 -14.38 0.08 19.60
CA ASN A 57 -15.45 0.22 18.59
C ASN A 57 -15.01 -0.21 17.18
N VAL A 58 -13.73 -0.51 16.95
CA VAL A 58 -13.24 -1.03 15.67
C VAL A 58 -13.56 -2.51 15.60
N GLN A 59 -14.26 -2.95 14.56
CA GLN A 59 -14.57 -4.36 14.35
C GLN A 59 -13.40 -5.08 13.67
N VAL A 60 -13.24 -6.38 13.97
CA VAL A 60 -12.30 -7.27 13.24
C VAL A 60 -13.13 -8.31 12.52
N THR A 61 -13.10 -8.32 11.20
CA THR A 61 -13.94 -9.19 10.37
C THR A 61 -13.11 -10.00 9.37
N ARG A 62 -13.68 -11.12 8.92
CA ARG A 62 -13.09 -11.97 7.90
C ARG A 62 -13.61 -11.58 6.52
N VAL A 63 -12.71 -11.47 5.54
CA VAL A 63 -13.05 -11.25 4.13
C VAL A 63 -12.48 -12.34 3.24
N SER A 64 -13.09 -12.54 2.07
CA SER A 64 -12.63 -13.50 1.07
C SER A 64 -11.40 -13.00 0.33
N GLY A 65 -10.63 -13.91 -0.25
CA GLY A 65 -9.44 -13.63 -1.05
C GLY A 65 -8.12 -13.87 -0.32
N GLU A 66 -7.00 -13.57 -0.98
CA GLU A 66 -5.64 -13.61 -0.44
C GLU A 66 -5.04 -12.21 -0.59
N LEU A 67 -4.42 -11.67 0.45
CA LEU A 67 -3.87 -10.29 0.47
C LEU A 67 -4.92 -9.21 0.20
N THR A 68 -6.14 -9.42 0.68
CA THR A 68 -7.26 -8.47 0.61
C THR A 68 -7.48 -7.76 1.95
N ASP A 69 -6.52 -7.90 2.85
CA ASP A 69 -6.51 -7.28 4.16
C ASP A 69 -6.55 -5.76 4.04
N HIS A 70 -7.38 -5.10 4.84
CA HIS A 70 -7.49 -3.65 4.85
C HIS A 70 -8.22 -3.12 6.08
N TYR A 71 -7.97 -1.86 6.43
CA TYR A 71 -8.82 -1.08 7.32
C TYR A 71 -9.77 -0.18 6.51
N ASP A 72 -11.07 -0.30 6.74
CA ASP A 72 -12.09 0.61 6.16
C ASP A 72 -12.57 1.61 7.23
N PRO A 73 -12.19 2.89 7.10
CA PRO A 73 -12.61 3.92 8.05
C PRO A 73 -14.10 4.28 7.97
N ARG A 74 -14.80 3.94 6.87
CA ARG A 74 -16.23 4.23 6.71
C ARG A 74 -17.09 3.29 7.55
N THR A 75 -16.68 2.04 7.64
CA THR A 75 -17.32 1.01 8.45
C THR A 75 -16.63 0.79 9.80
N ASN A 76 -15.48 1.46 10.00
CA ASN A 76 -14.62 1.31 11.17
C ASN A 76 -14.23 -0.15 11.43
N THR A 77 -13.74 -0.82 10.37
CA THR A 77 -13.51 -2.26 10.37
C THR A 77 -12.09 -2.59 9.88
N VAL A 78 -11.39 -3.42 10.66
CA VAL A 78 -10.20 -4.16 10.20
C VAL A 78 -10.68 -5.45 9.56
N ALA A 79 -10.58 -5.53 8.24
CA ALA A 79 -10.98 -6.70 7.45
C ALA A 79 -9.75 -7.54 7.14
N LEU A 80 -9.71 -8.78 7.61
CA LEU A 80 -8.61 -9.71 7.42
C LEU A 80 -8.99 -10.82 6.45
N SER A 81 -8.13 -11.09 5.49
CA SER A 81 -8.32 -12.16 4.50
C SER A 81 -8.33 -13.56 5.15
N ALA A 82 -8.97 -14.51 4.51
CA ALA A 82 -9.12 -15.87 5.05
C ALA A 82 -7.78 -16.53 5.45
N PRO A 83 -6.66 -16.38 4.70
CA PRO A 83 -5.36 -16.91 5.11
C PRO A 83 -4.72 -16.18 6.29
N VAL A 84 -5.24 -15.02 6.67
CA VAL A 84 -4.73 -14.19 7.78
C VAL A 84 -5.59 -14.35 9.03
N TYR A 85 -6.89 -14.25 8.91
CA TYR A 85 -7.83 -14.12 10.04
C TYR A 85 -7.63 -15.19 11.13
N ASP A 86 -7.70 -16.48 10.75
CA ASP A 86 -7.58 -17.60 11.70
C ASP A 86 -6.13 -18.07 11.91
N SER A 87 -5.17 -17.49 11.20
CA SER A 87 -3.78 -17.93 11.20
C SER A 87 -3.05 -17.49 12.47
N VAL A 88 -2.29 -18.41 13.05
CA VAL A 88 -1.37 -18.15 14.18
C VAL A 88 0.05 -17.82 13.73
N SER A 89 0.25 -17.57 12.42
CA SER A 89 1.57 -17.38 11.84
C SER A 89 2.11 -15.97 12.06
N VAL A 90 3.45 -15.85 12.09
CA VAL A 90 4.12 -14.55 12.26
C VAL A 90 3.86 -13.62 11.08
N GLY A 91 3.69 -14.15 9.86
CA GLY A 91 3.33 -13.37 8.68
C GLY A 91 1.94 -12.76 8.80
N ALA A 92 0.95 -13.57 9.20
CA ALA A 92 -0.43 -13.12 9.40
C ALA A 92 -0.54 -12.10 10.54
N ILE A 93 0.14 -12.33 11.66
CA ILE A 93 0.19 -11.38 12.77
C ILE A 93 0.78 -10.04 12.33
N GLY A 94 1.84 -10.06 11.51
CA GLY A 94 2.42 -8.84 10.94
C GLY A 94 1.43 -8.06 10.10
N VAL A 95 0.69 -8.74 9.20
CA VAL A 95 -0.34 -8.12 8.34
C VAL A 95 -1.47 -7.55 9.19
N ALA A 96 -2.02 -8.33 10.13
CA ALA A 96 -3.11 -7.87 10.99
C ALA A 96 -2.72 -6.65 11.83
N ALA A 97 -1.51 -6.63 12.39
CA ALA A 97 -0.97 -5.48 13.12
C ALA A 97 -0.80 -4.24 12.21
N HIS A 98 -0.47 -4.43 10.93
CA HIS A 98 -0.38 -3.35 9.95
C HIS A 98 -1.75 -2.69 9.72
N GLU A 99 -2.80 -3.48 9.51
CA GLU A 99 -4.16 -2.96 9.33
C GLU A 99 -4.67 -2.24 10.59
N VAL A 100 -4.33 -2.75 11.78
CA VAL A 100 -4.57 -2.03 13.03
C VAL A 100 -3.76 -0.72 13.08
N GLY A 101 -2.54 -0.70 12.53
CA GLY A 101 -1.74 0.52 12.38
C GLY A 101 -2.49 1.62 11.62
N HIS A 102 -3.25 1.27 10.58
CA HIS A 102 -4.13 2.21 9.87
C HIS A 102 -5.30 2.70 10.75
N ALA A 103 -5.92 1.81 11.53
CA ALA A 103 -6.97 2.21 12.48
C ALA A 103 -6.44 3.22 13.50
N ILE A 104 -5.23 2.99 14.04
CA ILE A 104 -4.57 3.92 14.98
C ILE A 104 -4.26 5.25 14.29
N GLN A 105 -3.75 5.26 13.05
CA GLN A 105 -3.53 6.49 12.28
C GLN A 105 -4.81 7.32 12.15
N TYR A 106 -5.94 6.66 11.89
CA TYR A 106 -7.24 7.32 11.81
C TYR A 106 -7.67 7.92 13.14
N ALA A 107 -7.57 7.15 14.22
CA ALA A 107 -7.94 7.57 15.57
C ALA A 107 -7.12 8.77 16.05
N GLU A 108 -5.82 8.80 15.72
CA GLU A 108 -4.90 9.89 16.06
C GLU A 108 -4.95 11.09 15.10
N ASN A 109 -5.83 11.06 14.08
CA ASN A 109 -5.91 12.10 13.06
C ASN A 109 -4.57 12.34 12.33
N TYR A 110 -3.82 11.29 12.02
CA TYR A 110 -2.56 11.39 11.31
C TYR A 110 -2.75 12.10 9.95
N THR A 111 -2.17 13.27 9.79
CA THR A 111 -2.44 14.17 8.65
C THR A 111 -2.27 13.51 7.29
N PRO A 112 -1.20 12.73 6.99
CA PRO A 112 -1.05 12.12 5.67
C PRO A 112 -2.17 11.17 5.27
N ILE A 113 -2.76 10.38 6.20
CA ILE A 113 -3.87 9.48 5.84
C ILE A 113 -5.14 10.26 5.52
N ARG A 114 -5.36 11.40 6.18
CA ARG A 114 -6.50 12.29 5.88
C ARG A 114 -6.37 12.92 4.50
N ILE A 115 -5.17 13.39 4.14
CA ILE A 115 -4.88 13.93 2.81
C ILE A 115 -5.03 12.84 1.75
N ARG A 116 -4.51 11.63 2.00
CA ARG A 116 -4.69 10.46 1.12
C ARG A 116 -6.18 10.22 0.82
N MET A 117 -7.02 10.23 1.85
CA MET A 117 -8.47 9.99 1.68
C MET A 117 -9.16 11.12 0.93
N ALA A 118 -8.76 12.37 1.13
CA ALA A 118 -9.31 13.52 0.40
C ALA A 118 -8.98 13.47 -1.10
N ILE A 119 -7.79 12.98 -1.46
CA ILE A 119 -7.33 12.90 -2.86
C ILE A 119 -7.82 11.61 -3.55
N LEU A 120 -8.19 10.58 -2.78
CA LEU A 120 -8.58 9.27 -3.32
C LEU A 120 -9.62 9.33 -4.45
N PRO A 121 -10.74 10.09 -4.35
CA PRO A 121 -11.73 10.16 -5.44
C PRO A 121 -11.14 10.73 -6.75
N VAL A 122 -10.27 11.74 -6.64
CA VAL A 122 -9.60 12.35 -7.80
C VAL A 122 -8.62 11.36 -8.44
N ALA A 123 -7.86 10.62 -7.62
CA ALA A 123 -6.94 9.59 -8.10
C ALA A 123 -7.68 8.41 -8.76
N GLN A 124 -8.82 8.00 -8.21
CA GLN A 124 -9.67 6.95 -8.80
C GLN A 124 -10.24 7.38 -10.15
N PHE A 125 -10.82 8.59 -10.23
CA PHE A 125 -11.27 9.13 -11.51
C PHE A 125 -10.10 9.25 -12.49
N GLY A 126 -8.97 9.80 -12.04
CA GLY A 126 -7.75 9.93 -12.84
C GLY A 126 -7.30 8.59 -13.41
N SER A 127 -7.29 7.52 -12.61
CA SER A 127 -6.83 6.19 -13.05
C SER A 127 -7.66 5.61 -14.19
N SER A 128 -8.94 5.93 -14.25
CA SER A 128 -9.85 5.46 -15.31
C SER A 128 -9.84 6.36 -16.55
N ALA A 129 -9.59 7.66 -16.38
CA ALA A 129 -9.83 8.65 -17.44
C ALA A 129 -8.57 9.17 -18.12
N TRP A 130 -7.40 9.19 -17.45
CA TRP A 130 -6.20 9.86 -17.97
C TRP A 130 -5.79 9.40 -19.37
N ILE A 131 -5.85 8.08 -19.64
CA ILE A 131 -5.41 7.49 -20.91
C ILE A 131 -6.36 7.88 -22.05
N LEU A 132 -7.66 7.95 -21.76
CA LEU A 132 -8.66 8.38 -22.73
C LEU A 132 -8.43 9.82 -23.18
N PHE A 133 -8.29 10.76 -22.23
CA PHE A 133 -8.02 12.16 -22.55
C PHE A 133 -6.69 12.33 -23.28
N PHE A 134 -5.65 11.60 -22.89
CA PHE A 134 -4.34 11.67 -23.52
C PHE A 134 -4.38 11.16 -24.97
N ILE A 135 -5.02 10.02 -25.22
CA ILE A 135 -5.16 9.45 -26.58
C ILE A 135 -6.02 10.34 -27.46
N LEU A 136 -7.18 10.81 -26.98
CA LEU A 136 -8.03 11.74 -27.75
C LEU A 136 -7.27 13.03 -28.10
N GLY A 137 -6.45 13.52 -27.18
CA GLY A 137 -5.59 14.69 -27.42
C GLY A 137 -4.55 14.48 -28.51
N ILE A 138 -4.05 13.25 -28.69
CA ILE A 138 -3.15 12.88 -29.80
C ILE A 138 -3.96 12.76 -31.11
N VAL A 139 -5.02 11.95 -31.11
CA VAL A 139 -5.81 11.63 -32.32
C VAL A 139 -6.43 12.88 -32.95
N PHE A 140 -6.98 13.78 -32.13
CA PHE A 140 -7.60 15.02 -32.61
C PHE A 140 -6.63 16.23 -32.66
N ASN A 141 -5.36 16.01 -32.39
CA ASN A 141 -4.34 17.07 -32.30
C ASN A 141 -4.74 18.23 -31.36
N MET A 142 -5.30 17.88 -30.19
CA MET A 142 -5.80 18.82 -29.18
C MET A 142 -4.88 18.87 -27.96
N PRO A 143 -3.97 19.88 -27.85
CA PRO A 143 -3.03 19.99 -26.71
C PRO A 143 -3.72 20.07 -25.35
N ILE A 144 -4.91 20.69 -25.31
CA ILE A 144 -5.71 20.80 -24.06
C ILE A 144 -6.08 19.42 -23.51
N LEU A 145 -6.55 18.50 -24.37
CA LEU A 145 -6.93 17.15 -23.93
C LEU A 145 -5.70 16.36 -23.46
N ARG A 146 -4.55 16.50 -24.14
CA ARG A 146 -3.28 15.90 -23.68
C ARG A 146 -2.90 16.45 -22.30
N GLY A 147 -3.01 17.76 -22.11
CA GLY A 147 -2.76 18.41 -20.81
C GLY A 147 -3.67 17.89 -19.70
N ILE A 148 -4.97 17.72 -19.96
CA ILE A 148 -5.92 17.12 -19.01
C ILE A 148 -5.50 15.69 -18.65
N GLY A 149 -5.17 14.84 -19.62
CA GLY A 149 -4.68 13.49 -19.38
C GLY A 149 -3.43 13.45 -18.50
N ILE A 150 -2.45 14.31 -18.76
CA ILE A 150 -1.24 14.45 -17.95
C ILE A 150 -1.57 14.94 -16.53
N GLY A 151 -2.46 15.91 -16.37
CA GLY A 151 -2.91 16.42 -15.08
C GLY A 151 -3.59 15.36 -14.23
N LEU A 152 -4.46 14.55 -14.84
CA LEU A 152 -5.10 13.41 -14.18
C LEU A 152 -4.07 12.34 -13.74
N PHE A 153 -3.08 12.07 -14.59
CA PHE A 153 -2.01 11.14 -14.23
C PHE A 153 -1.10 11.70 -13.13
N ALA A 154 -0.84 12.99 -13.12
CA ALA A 154 -0.12 13.67 -12.04
C ALA A 154 -0.85 13.56 -10.69
N ALA A 155 -2.18 13.60 -10.67
CA ALA A 155 -2.96 13.35 -9.45
C ALA A 155 -2.77 11.91 -8.92
N ILE A 156 -2.64 10.92 -9.80
CA ILE A 156 -2.31 9.53 -9.40
C ILE A 156 -0.92 9.48 -8.76
N VAL A 157 0.08 10.13 -9.37
CA VAL A 157 1.44 10.19 -8.82
C VAL A 157 1.44 10.87 -7.45
N LEU A 158 0.72 11.97 -7.29
CA LEU A 158 0.58 12.66 -6.01
C LEU A 158 -0.07 11.76 -4.95
N PHE A 159 -1.13 11.03 -5.31
CA PHE A 159 -1.77 10.06 -4.42
C PHE A 159 -0.78 8.99 -3.95
N GLN A 160 0.03 8.41 -4.86
CA GLN A 160 1.04 7.41 -4.50
C GLN A 160 2.14 8.00 -3.62
N LEU A 161 2.57 9.24 -3.87
CA LEU A 161 3.58 9.93 -3.07
C LEU A 161 3.10 10.15 -1.63
N ILE A 162 1.82 10.51 -1.44
CA ILE A 162 1.20 10.68 -0.11
C ILE A 162 0.92 9.33 0.55
N THR A 163 0.61 8.30 -0.23
CA THR A 163 0.38 6.94 0.28
C THR A 163 1.65 6.35 0.90
N LEU A 164 2.82 6.62 0.32
CA LEU A 164 4.08 6.03 0.79
C LEU A 164 4.39 6.29 2.28
N PRO A 165 4.38 7.53 2.80
CA PRO A 165 4.58 7.79 4.23
C PRO A 165 3.47 7.19 5.11
N VAL A 166 2.23 7.05 4.62
CA VAL A 166 1.13 6.40 5.34
C VAL A 166 1.45 4.93 5.57
N GLU A 167 1.87 4.20 4.53
CA GLU A 167 2.19 2.78 4.60
C GLU A 167 3.43 2.49 5.46
N PHE A 168 4.48 3.31 5.33
CA PHE A 168 5.66 3.19 6.19
C PHE A 168 5.33 3.46 7.65
N ASN A 169 4.50 4.46 7.93
CA ASN A 169 4.09 4.78 9.30
C ASN A 169 3.20 3.70 9.91
N ALA A 170 2.24 3.12 9.15
CA ALA A 170 1.42 2.00 9.60
C ALA A 170 2.30 0.77 9.95
N SER A 171 3.24 0.40 9.06
CA SER A 171 4.20 -0.67 9.31
C SER A 171 5.10 -0.41 10.53
N HIS A 172 5.54 0.84 10.70
CA HIS A 172 6.33 1.23 11.88
C HIS A 172 5.55 1.07 13.18
N ARG A 173 4.30 1.55 13.21
CA ARG A 173 3.37 1.40 14.35
C ARG A 173 3.13 -0.07 14.67
N ALA A 174 2.84 -0.89 13.65
CA ALA A 174 2.68 -2.32 13.80
C ALA A 174 3.88 -2.98 14.48
N LEU A 175 5.09 -2.73 13.98
CA LEU A 175 6.32 -3.30 14.52
C LEU A 175 6.64 -2.78 15.93
N ALA A 176 6.40 -1.50 16.20
CA ALA A 176 6.57 -0.92 17.53
C ALA A 176 5.61 -1.59 18.54
N THR A 177 4.35 -1.75 18.18
CA THR A 177 3.35 -2.39 19.04
C THR A 177 3.66 -3.86 19.28
N ILE A 178 3.99 -4.61 18.23
CA ILE A 178 4.41 -6.03 18.32
C ILE A 178 5.57 -6.18 19.31
N LYS A 179 6.57 -5.28 19.23
CA LYS A 179 7.74 -5.30 20.10
C LYS A 179 7.39 -4.90 21.54
N ASN A 180 6.69 -3.79 21.73
CA ASN A 180 6.40 -3.20 23.03
C ASN A 180 5.45 -4.06 23.87
N GLN A 181 4.49 -4.73 23.22
CA GLN A 181 3.55 -5.65 23.87
C GLN A 181 4.08 -7.09 23.97
N GLY A 182 5.31 -7.34 23.49
CA GLY A 182 5.90 -8.68 23.53
C GLY A 182 5.07 -9.71 22.76
N ILE A 183 4.51 -9.33 21.60
CA ILE A 183 3.68 -10.22 20.76
C ILE A 183 4.57 -11.21 20.02
N LEU A 184 5.65 -10.74 19.42
CA LEU A 184 6.64 -11.54 18.70
C LEU A 184 8.05 -11.15 19.15
N PHE A 185 8.97 -12.13 19.22
CA PHE A 185 10.35 -11.93 19.66
C PHE A 185 11.37 -12.50 18.69
N GLY A 186 12.60 -11.99 18.74
CA GLY A 186 13.76 -12.56 18.04
C GLY A 186 13.52 -12.81 16.55
N ALA A 187 13.55 -14.07 16.16
CA ALA A 187 13.34 -14.50 14.76
C ALA A 187 11.92 -14.23 14.27
N GLU A 188 10.91 -14.35 15.14
CA GLU A 188 9.50 -14.08 14.80
C GLU A 188 9.29 -12.59 14.47
N TYR A 189 9.81 -11.67 15.30
CA TYR A 189 9.78 -10.24 15.03
C TYR A 189 10.50 -9.90 13.71
N THR A 190 11.66 -10.52 13.48
CA THR A 190 12.41 -10.32 12.24
C THR A 190 11.63 -10.79 11.02
N ALA A 191 10.89 -11.89 11.13
CA ALA A 191 10.05 -12.44 10.08
C ALA A 191 8.86 -11.51 9.77
N ALA A 192 8.14 -11.00 10.78
CA ALA A 192 7.08 -10.01 10.62
C ALA A 192 7.63 -8.72 9.97
N LYS A 193 8.78 -8.21 10.41
CA LYS A 193 9.45 -7.05 9.82
C LYS A 193 9.75 -7.28 8.33
N LYS A 194 10.28 -8.46 7.96
CA LYS A 194 10.56 -8.79 6.55
C LYS A 194 9.28 -8.83 5.70
N THR A 195 8.17 -9.34 6.25
CA THR A 195 6.87 -9.36 5.58
C THR A 195 6.39 -7.95 5.29
N LEU A 196 6.39 -7.07 6.28
CA LEU A 196 5.97 -5.67 6.12
C LEU A 196 6.90 -4.85 5.23
N THR A 197 8.22 -5.09 5.32
CA THR A 197 9.19 -4.44 4.42
C THR A 197 8.97 -4.86 2.96
N ALA A 198 8.72 -6.15 2.70
CA ALA A 198 8.44 -6.63 1.35
C ALA A 198 7.15 -5.98 0.78
N ALA A 199 6.11 -5.82 1.60
CA ALA A 199 4.90 -5.11 1.22
C ALA A 199 5.18 -3.62 0.92
N ALA A 200 5.90 -2.92 1.79
CA ALA A 200 6.24 -1.51 1.60
C ALA A 200 7.03 -1.24 0.31
N MET A 201 7.91 -2.17 -0.09
CA MET A 201 8.68 -2.05 -1.34
C MET A 201 7.83 -2.08 -2.60
N THR A 202 6.61 -2.65 -2.55
CA THR A 202 5.68 -2.59 -3.70
C THR A 202 5.18 -1.17 -3.95
N TYR A 203 4.94 -0.39 -2.89
CA TYR A 203 4.55 1.03 -3.02
C TYR A 203 5.69 1.88 -3.56
N VAL A 204 6.94 1.63 -3.14
CA VAL A 204 8.14 2.30 -3.69
C VAL A 204 8.27 2.03 -5.18
N ALA A 205 8.12 0.77 -5.59
CA ALA A 205 8.22 0.37 -7.00
C ALA A 205 7.09 1.00 -7.85
N SER A 206 5.86 0.99 -7.35
CA SER A 206 4.71 1.61 -8.03
C SER A 206 4.92 3.11 -8.23
N LEU A 207 5.38 3.82 -7.20
CA LEU A 207 5.68 5.24 -7.29
C LEU A 207 6.80 5.52 -8.30
N ALA A 208 7.86 4.71 -8.32
CA ALA A 208 8.96 4.87 -9.27
C ALA A 208 8.47 4.74 -10.72
N VAL A 209 7.65 3.71 -11.02
CA VAL A 209 7.04 3.53 -12.34
C VAL A 209 6.17 4.73 -12.70
N ALA A 210 5.31 5.18 -11.78
CA ALA A 210 4.38 6.29 -12.03
C ALA A 210 5.12 7.63 -12.27
N LEU A 211 6.17 7.93 -11.49
CA LEU A 211 6.99 9.12 -11.69
C LEU A 211 7.69 9.13 -13.05
N LEU A 212 8.32 8.02 -13.43
CA LEU A 212 9.00 7.91 -14.72
C LEU A 212 8.01 7.98 -15.90
N GLN A 213 6.83 7.37 -15.75
CA GLN A 213 5.77 7.48 -16.74
C GLN A 213 5.26 8.91 -16.88
N LEU A 214 5.07 9.64 -15.77
CA LEU A 214 4.66 11.05 -15.80
C LEU A 214 5.71 11.91 -16.54
N LEU A 215 6.99 11.72 -16.22
CA LEU A 215 8.09 12.42 -16.90
C LEU A 215 8.09 12.14 -18.41
N ARG A 216 7.81 10.88 -18.81
CA ARG A 216 7.69 10.50 -20.21
C ARG A 216 6.52 11.21 -20.90
N LEU A 217 5.34 11.24 -20.27
CA LEU A 217 4.16 11.90 -20.81
C LEU A 217 4.41 13.40 -21.02
N ILE A 218 5.04 14.07 -20.04
CA ILE A 218 5.41 15.49 -20.15
C ILE A 218 6.44 15.72 -21.26
N ALA A 219 7.45 14.86 -21.36
CA ALA A 219 8.49 14.99 -22.38
C ALA A 219 7.92 14.82 -23.79
N SER A 220 7.00 13.87 -24.00
CA SER A 220 6.37 13.64 -25.31
C SER A 220 5.44 14.79 -25.69
N SER A 221 4.70 15.37 -24.75
CA SER A 221 3.76 16.47 -25.01
C SER A 221 4.43 17.81 -25.35
N ARG A 222 5.73 17.98 -25.09
CA ARG A 222 6.47 19.22 -25.41
C ARG A 222 7.05 19.25 -26.82
N ARG A 223 6.96 18.17 -27.57
CA ARG A 223 7.56 18.02 -28.89
C ARG A 223 6.57 18.24 -30.05
N ASP A 224 5.30 18.15 -29.75
CA ASP A 224 4.18 18.42 -30.66
C ASP A 224 3.63 19.82 -30.43
#